data_093bad3a316c801588cc240cf76b65fc
#
_entry.id   093bad3a316c801588cc240cf76b65fc
#
_cell.length_a   1.000
_cell.length_b   1.000
_cell.length_c   1.000
_cell.angle_alpha   90.00
_cell.angle_beta   90.00
_cell.angle_gamma   90.00
#
_symmetry.space_group_name_H-M   'P 1'
#
loop_
_entity.id
_entity.type
_entity.pdbx_description
1 polymer ?
#
loop_
_entity_poly.entity_id
_entity_poly.type
_entity_poly.pdbx_seq_one_letter_code
_entity_poly.pdbx_strand_id
1 'polypeptide(L)'
;ELIRGNETLYALVGKNLDFDSKITNWINSANSMERHQGNIDLKNFSNILGSMRLVKDDEEISLIRKSCEIAAISHRNVMQNVEVGMSEYYLECMYLNEFKINGSREASYTPIVAGGARACILHYINNNQQIKDGELVLVDAGCEYGMYASDITRTFPINGKFSAEQKAVYDVVLEAHNAACDAAKIGAPCTNPQKTSEKVLSQ
;
A
#
# COMPACT_ATOMS: atom_id res chain seq x y z
N GLU A 1 -30.87 -23.56 4.69
CA GLU A 1 -30.44 -24.96 4.94
C GLU A 1 -29.00 -25.05 5.45
N LEU A 2 -28.02 -24.34 4.87
CA LEU A 2 -26.59 -24.42 5.24
C LEU A 2 -26.28 -23.95 6.67
N ILE A 3 -27.14 -23.17 7.29
CA ILE A 3 -26.92 -22.61 8.66
C ILE A 3 -27.50 -23.53 9.76
N ARG A 4 -28.45 -24.38 9.38
CA ARG A 4 -29.11 -25.27 10.36
C ARG A 4 -28.16 -26.30 10.94
N GLY A 5 -28.31 -26.57 12.23
CA GLY A 5 -27.51 -27.56 12.95
C GLY A 5 -26.09 -27.11 13.29
N ASN A 6 -25.74 -25.86 13.09
CA ASN A 6 -24.45 -25.27 13.48
C ASN A 6 -24.62 -24.42 14.75
N GLU A 7 -23.69 -24.54 15.66
CA GLU A 7 -23.66 -23.76 16.91
C GLU A 7 -23.11 -22.35 16.69
N THR A 8 -22.26 -22.14 15.67
CA THR A 8 -21.59 -20.87 15.41
C THR A 8 -21.58 -20.57 13.91
N LEU A 9 -21.91 -19.34 13.58
CA LEU A 9 -21.75 -18.76 12.23
C LEU A 9 -20.69 -17.67 12.27
N TYR A 10 -19.68 -17.77 11.41
CA TYR A 10 -18.66 -16.75 11.21
C TYR A 10 -19.01 -15.91 9.98
N ALA A 11 -19.15 -14.60 10.14
CA ALA A 11 -19.44 -13.69 9.03
C ALA A 11 -18.71 -12.34 9.19
N LEU A 12 -18.45 -11.68 8.06
CA LEU A 12 -18.00 -10.29 8.06
C LEU A 12 -19.23 -9.41 8.29
N VAL A 13 -19.42 -8.95 9.52
CA VAL A 13 -20.52 -8.06 9.90
C VAL A 13 -20.05 -6.61 10.03
N GLY A 14 -20.95 -5.65 9.78
CA GLY A 14 -20.68 -4.21 9.86
C GLY A 14 -20.06 -3.62 8.60
N LYS A 15 -19.96 -4.38 7.50
CA LYS A 15 -19.43 -3.91 6.21
C LYS A 15 -20.53 -3.65 5.18
N ASN A 16 -21.62 -4.41 5.24
CA ASN A 16 -22.75 -4.30 4.33
C ASN A 16 -24.05 -4.55 5.08
N LEU A 17 -24.81 -3.48 5.34
CA LEU A 17 -26.03 -3.52 6.14
C LEU A 17 -27.11 -4.44 5.57
N ASP A 18 -27.23 -4.53 4.25
CA ASP A 18 -28.21 -5.43 3.60
C ASP A 18 -27.83 -6.88 3.82
N PHE A 19 -26.54 -7.21 3.75
CA PHE A 19 -26.06 -8.55 3.98
C PHE A 19 -26.18 -8.92 5.48
N ASP A 20 -25.85 -7.99 6.37
CA ASP A 20 -26.00 -8.17 7.82
C ASP A 20 -27.46 -8.46 8.21
N SER A 21 -28.40 -7.74 7.60
CA SER A 21 -29.84 -7.98 7.77
C SER A 21 -30.25 -9.39 7.29
N LYS A 22 -29.70 -9.82 6.16
CA LYS A 22 -29.96 -11.18 5.64
C LYS A 22 -29.43 -12.26 6.59
N ILE A 23 -28.20 -12.11 7.09
CA ILE A 23 -27.60 -13.04 8.05
C ILE A 23 -28.48 -13.15 9.30
N THR A 24 -28.89 -12.00 9.85
CA THR A 24 -29.76 -11.98 11.05
C THR A 24 -31.07 -12.70 10.80
N ASN A 25 -31.71 -12.47 9.64
CA ASN A 25 -32.95 -13.13 9.27
C ASN A 25 -32.78 -14.65 9.10
N TRP A 26 -31.66 -15.09 8.52
CA TRP A 26 -31.37 -16.52 8.36
C TRP A 26 -31.14 -17.21 9.70
N ILE A 27 -30.42 -16.58 10.64
CA ILE A 27 -30.19 -17.09 12.01
C ILE A 27 -31.54 -17.19 12.73
N ASN A 28 -32.35 -16.14 12.70
CA ASN A 28 -33.66 -16.15 13.35
C ASN A 28 -34.58 -17.26 12.78
N SER A 29 -34.57 -17.43 11.45
CA SER A 29 -35.33 -18.51 10.82
C SER A 29 -34.85 -19.90 11.20
N ALA A 30 -33.53 -20.09 11.31
CA ALA A 30 -32.96 -21.36 11.72
C ALA A 30 -33.31 -21.66 13.19
N ASN A 31 -33.14 -20.70 14.08
CA ASN A 31 -33.45 -20.84 15.53
C ASN A 31 -34.96 -21.08 15.79
N SER A 32 -35.86 -20.52 14.99
CA SER A 32 -37.30 -20.69 15.16
C SER A 32 -37.82 -22.07 14.79
N MET A 33 -37.08 -22.83 13.98
CA MET A 33 -37.48 -24.14 13.48
C MET A 33 -36.99 -25.32 14.35
N GLU A 34 -36.05 -25.09 15.26
CA GLU A 34 -35.44 -26.13 16.06
C GLU A 34 -35.80 -25.94 17.54
N ARG A 35 -36.68 -26.83 18.04
CA ARG A 35 -37.20 -26.77 19.44
C ARG A 35 -36.15 -27.14 20.52
N HIS A 36 -34.98 -27.65 20.16
CA HIS A 36 -34.02 -28.25 21.11
C HIS A 36 -32.55 -27.97 20.87
N GLN A 37 -32.19 -27.14 19.86
CA GLN A 37 -30.81 -26.71 19.66
C GLN A 37 -30.64 -25.26 20.13
N GLY A 38 -29.49 -24.96 20.74
CA GLY A 38 -29.18 -23.63 21.22
C GLY A 38 -29.16 -22.60 20.10
N ASN A 39 -29.22 -21.32 20.45
CA ASN A 39 -29.13 -20.24 19.47
C ASN A 39 -27.77 -20.28 18.75
N ILE A 40 -27.81 -20.06 17.45
CA ILE A 40 -26.59 -19.91 16.64
C ILE A 40 -25.85 -18.62 17.08
N ASP A 41 -24.61 -18.79 17.51
CA ASP A 41 -23.75 -17.68 17.91
C ASP A 41 -23.08 -17.04 16.65
N LEU A 42 -23.36 -15.76 16.44
CA LEU A 42 -22.78 -15.00 15.32
C LEU A 42 -21.45 -14.39 15.75
N LYS A 43 -20.35 -14.83 15.16
CA LYS A 43 -19.00 -14.31 15.41
C LYS A 43 -18.46 -13.51 14.23
N ASN A 44 -17.84 -12.38 14.55
CA ASN A 44 -17.19 -11.57 13.53
C ASN A 44 -15.90 -12.26 13.02
N PHE A 45 -15.86 -12.52 11.73
CA PHE A 45 -14.74 -13.19 11.06
C PHE A 45 -13.51 -12.30 10.88
N SER A 46 -13.65 -10.96 10.99
CA SER A 46 -12.57 -9.99 10.75
C SER A 46 -11.33 -10.26 11.60
N ASN A 47 -11.50 -10.60 12.88
CA ASN A 47 -10.39 -10.85 13.79
C ASN A 47 -9.60 -12.12 13.42
N ILE A 48 -10.30 -13.15 12.95
CA ILE A 48 -9.66 -14.40 12.48
C ILE A 48 -8.83 -14.12 11.24
N LEU A 49 -9.41 -13.44 10.25
CA LEU A 49 -8.70 -13.03 9.03
C LEU A 49 -7.51 -12.11 9.35
N GLY A 50 -7.70 -11.15 10.26
CA GLY A 50 -6.63 -10.26 10.69
C GLY A 50 -5.46 -11.03 11.31
N SER A 51 -5.74 -12.00 12.17
CA SER A 51 -4.71 -12.85 12.78
C SER A 51 -3.98 -13.71 11.76
N MET A 52 -4.69 -14.28 10.79
CA MET A 52 -4.10 -15.08 9.72
C MET A 52 -3.18 -14.24 8.82
N ARG A 53 -3.54 -12.98 8.57
CA ARG A 53 -2.77 -12.05 7.73
C ARG A 53 -1.58 -11.41 8.43
N LEU A 54 -1.50 -11.47 9.76
CA LEU A 54 -0.47 -10.80 10.53
C LEU A 54 0.93 -11.37 10.27
N VAL A 55 1.03 -12.68 10.22
CA VAL A 55 2.29 -13.39 9.96
C VAL A 55 2.20 -14.06 8.59
N LYS A 56 3.11 -13.68 7.69
CA LYS A 56 3.17 -14.19 6.31
C LYS A 56 3.94 -15.50 6.26
N ASP A 57 3.45 -16.45 5.50
CA ASP A 57 4.19 -17.66 5.18
C ASP A 57 5.23 -17.43 4.06
N ASP A 58 5.99 -18.46 3.70
CA ASP A 58 7.07 -18.37 2.71
C ASP A 58 6.55 -18.08 1.28
N GLU A 59 5.36 -18.57 0.94
CA GLU A 59 4.72 -18.30 -0.35
C GLU A 59 4.26 -16.85 -0.44
N GLU A 60 3.61 -16.33 0.61
CA GLU A 60 3.22 -14.94 0.72
C GLU A 60 4.42 -14.00 0.65
N ILE A 61 5.50 -14.32 1.36
CA ILE A 61 6.77 -13.56 1.32
C ILE A 61 7.35 -13.56 -0.10
N SER A 62 7.30 -14.69 -0.81
CA SER A 62 7.76 -14.79 -2.19
C SER A 62 6.97 -13.86 -3.12
N LEU A 63 5.64 -13.80 -2.99
CA LEU A 63 4.78 -12.92 -3.78
C LEU A 63 5.03 -11.43 -3.47
N ILE A 64 5.16 -11.08 -2.18
CA ILE A 64 5.52 -9.70 -1.77
C ILE A 64 6.88 -9.30 -2.35
N ARG A 65 7.87 -10.17 -2.25
CA ARG A 65 9.20 -9.94 -2.82
C ARG A 65 9.14 -9.71 -4.33
N LYS A 66 8.36 -10.52 -5.05
CA LYS A 66 8.17 -10.37 -6.49
C LYS A 66 7.50 -9.04 -6.84
N SER A 67 6.47 -8.63 -6.12
CA SER A 67 5.85 -7.32 -6.28
C SER A 67 6.86 -6.19 -6.05
N CYS A 68 7.65 -6.25 -4.97
CA CYS A 68 8.69 -5.27 -4.68
C CYS A 68 9.79 -5.23 -5.75
N GLU A 69 10.20 -6.37 -6.30
CA GLU A 69 11.19 -6.45 -7.39
C GLU A 69 10.68 -5.74 -8.66
N ILE A 70 9.44 -6.02 -9.06
CA ILE A 70 8.81 -5.38 -10.21
C ILE A 70 8.77 -3.85 -10.00
N ALA A 71 8.27 -3.39 -8.87
CA ALA A 71 8.21 -1.96 -8.58
C ALA A 71 9.61 -1.30 -8.55
N ALA A 72 10.60 -1.95 -7.96
CA ALA A 72 11.98 -1.44 -7.91
C ALA A 72 12.64 -1.36 -9.30
N ILE A 73 12.39 -2.34 -10.17
CA ILE A 73 12.82 -2.31 -11.58
C ILE A 73 12.15 -1.13 -12.29
N SER A 74 10.85 -0.98 -12.13
CA SER A 74 10.07 0.08 -12.76
C SER A 74 10.57 1.46 -12.33
N HIS A 75 10.82 1.68 -11.03
CA HIS A 75 11.39 2.93 -10.55
C HIS A 75 12.75 3.24 -11.19
N ARG A 76 13.65 2.26 -11.27
CA ARG A 76 14.97 2.46 -11.92
C ARG A 76 14.83 2.79 -13.39
N ASN A 77 14.02 2.03 -14.12
CA ASN A 77 13.84 2.22 -15.56
C ASN A 77 13.22 3.59 -15.87
N VAL A 78 12.19 4.00 -15.13
CA VAL A 78 11.56 5.31 -15.34
C VAL A 78 12.53 6.43 -14.99
N MET A 79 13.23 6.39 -13.85
CA MET A 79 14.23 7.41 -13.48
C MET A 79 15.35 7.56 -14.50
N GLN A 80 15.72 6.51 -15.22
CA GLN A 80 16.75 6.56 -16.27
C GLN A 80 16.26 7.16 -17.60
N ASN A 81 14.94 7.19 -17.81
CA ASN A 81 14.33 7.59 -19.08
C ASN A 81 13.46 8.84 -18.98
N VAL A 82 13.48 9.53 -17.83
CA VAL A 82 12.76 10.81 -17.69
C VAL A 82 13.51 11.95 -18.36
N GLU A 83 12.75 12.90 -18.91
CA GLU A 83 13.27 14.09 -19.56
C GLU A 83 12.52 15.34 -19.08
N VAL A 84 13.21 16.46 -19.05
CA VAL A 84 12.61 17.77 -18.74
C VAL A 84 11.46 18.07 -19.71
N GLY A 85 10.34 18.52 -19.17
CA GLY A 85 9.14 18.83 -19.94
C GLY A 85 8.17 17.67 -20.11
N MET A 86 8.50 16.47 -19.65
CA MET A 86 7.53 15.39 -19.57
C MET A 86 6.40 15.76 -18.61
N SER A 87 5.19 15.29 -18.87
CA SER A 87 4.06 15.46 -17.95
C SER A 87 4.07 14.40 -16.88
N GLU A 88 3.52 14.72 -15.72
CA GLU A 88 3.27 13.77 -14.64
C GLU A 88 2.47 12.54 -15.13
N TYR A 89 1.47 12.81 -15.98
CA TYR A 89 0.67 11.79 -16.63
C TYR A 89 1.49 10.83 -17.50
N TYR A 90 2.49 11.35 -18.21
CA TYR A 90 3.36 10.52 -19.04
C TYR A 90 4.23 9.59 -18.18
N LEU A 91 4.77 10.12 -17.08
CA LEU A 91 5.52 9.31 -16.13
C LEU A 91 4.64 8.22 -15.51
N GLU A 92 3.40 8.55 -15.13
CA GLU A 92 2.43 7.55 -14.65
C GLU A 92 2.24 6.42 -15.68
N CYS A 93 2.04 6.77 -16.95
CA CYS A 93 1.94 5.76 -18.02
C CYS A 93 3.20 4.90 -18.14
N MET A 94 4.40 5.47 -17.97
CA MET A 94 5.64 4.70 -17.97
C MET A 94 5.68 3.69 -16.83
N TYR A 95 5.31 4.08 -15.60
CA TYR A 95 5.23 3.14 -14.46
C TYR A 95 4.22 2.02 -14.71
N LEU A 96 3.02 2.34 -15.15
CA LEU A 96 1.98 1.35 -15.46
C LEU A 96 2.42 0.38 -16.56
N ASN A 97 3.12 0.87 -17.57
CA ASN A 97 3.70 0.03 -18.62
C ASN A 97 4.78 -0.90 -18.04
N GLU A 98 5.72 -0.36 -17.25
CA GLU A 98 6.77 -1.15 -16.60
C GLU A 98 6.19 -2.25 -15.71
N PHE A 99 5.16 -1.98 -14.93
CA PHE A 99 4.47 -2.99 -14.13
C PHE A 99 3.96 -4.14 -15.01
N LYS A 100 3.28 -3.80 -16.10
CA LYS A 100 2.67 -4.80 -17.00
C LYS A 100 3.69 -5.65 -17.74
N ILE A 101 4.74 -5.08 -18.28
CA ILE A 101 5.78 -5.84 -18.99
C ILE A 101 6.59 -6.73 -18.06
N ASN A 102 6.66 -6.41 -16.77
CA ASN A 102 7.31 -7.22 -15.75
C ASN A 102 6.37 -8.23 -15.04
N GLY A 103 5.12 -8.34 -15.50
CA GLY A 103 4.18 -9.39 -15.08
C GLY A 103 3.15 -8.99 -14.01
N SER A 104 3.13 -7.74 -13.57
CA SER A 104 2.04 -7.21 -12.73
C SER A 104 0.94 -6.65 -13.61
N ARG A 105 -0.29 -7.07 -13.37
CA ARG A 105 -1.44 -6.63 -14.15
C ARG A 105 -1.97 -5.26 -13.74
N GLU A 106 -1.91 -4.97 -12.45
CA GLU A 106 -2.52 -3.79 -11.84
C GLU A 106 -1.52 -3.04 -10.94
N ALA A 107 -1.73 -1.75 -10.79
CA ALA A 107 -1.06 -0.99 -9.74
C ALA A 107 -1.70 -1.32 -8.37
N SER A 108 -0.93 -1.22 -7.29
CA SER A 108 -1.42 -1.43 -5.92
C SER A 108 -2.44 -0.37 -5.50
N TYR A 109 -2.25 0.82 -6.00
CA TYR A 109 -3.05 2.04 -5.79
C TYR A 109 -2.83 2.98 -6.96
N THR A 110 -3.65 4.04 -7.06
CA THR A 110 -3.44 5.09 -8.07
C THR A 110 -2.07 5.72 -7.86
N PRO A 111 -1.13 5.64 -8.82
CA PRO A 111 0.19 6.22 -8.66
C PRO A 111 0.12 7.74 -8.40
N ILE A 112 1.00 8.22 -7.53
CA ILE A 112 1.22 9.62 -7.29
C ILE A 112 2.47 10.03 -8.05
N VAL A 113 2.34 10.98 -8.96
CA VAL A 113 3.45 11.57 -9.70
C VAL A 113 3.37 13.08 -9.57
N ALA A 114 4.25 13.67 -8.78
CA ALA A 114 4.16 15.09 -8.42
C ALA A 114 5.46 15.82 -8.67
N GLY A 115 5.44 16.81 -9.56
CA GLY A 115 6.56 17.68 -9.86
C GLY A 115 6.57 18.97 -9.01
N GLY A 116 7.74 19.40 -8.55
CA GLY A 116 7.94 20.66 -7.83
C GLY A 116 7.07 20.81 -6.58
N ALA A 117 6.39 21.93 -6.41
CA ALA A 117 5.56 22.23 -5.24
C ALA A 117 4.37 21.27 -5.04
N ARG A 118 3.93 20.59 -6.10
CA ARG A 118 2.84 19.61 -6.00
C ARG A 118 3.24 18.39 -5.18
N ALA A 119 4.52 18.07 -5.11
CA ALA A 119 5.05 17.01 -4.23
C ALA A 119 4.78 17.26 -2.73
N CYS A 120 4.39 18.47 -2.34
CA CYS A 120 3.97 18.81 -0.99
C CYS A 120 2.48 18.58 -0.74
N ILE A 121 1.72 18.15 -1.74
CA ILE A 121 0.29 17.83 -1.60
C ILE A 121 0.15 16.33 -1.32
N LEU A 122 -0.31 16.00 -0.11
CA LEU A 122 -0.50 14.61 0.29
C LEU A 122 -1.53 13.93 -0.62
N HIS A 123 -1.22 12.72 -1.06
CA HIS A 123 -2.06 11.91 -1.95
C HIS A 123 -2.45 12.64 -3.27
N TYR A 124 -1.51 13.41 -3.85
CA TYR A 124 -1.72 14.08 -5.13
C TYR A 124 -1.84 13.05 -6.26
N ILE A 125 -3.03 12.90 -6.83
CA ILE A 125 -3.35 11.91 -7.87
C ILE A 125 -3.81 12.54 -9.21
N ASN A 126 -3.78 13.87 -9.32
CA ASN A 126 -4.19 14.51 -10.56
C ASN A 126 -3.22 14.26 -11.72
N ASN A 127 -1.92 14.16 -11.44
CA ASN A 127 -0.85 13.76 -12.36
C ASN A 127 -0.93 14.46 -13.75
N ASN A 128 -1.36 15.73 -13.81
CA ASN A 128 -1.77 16.35 -15.06
C ASN A 128 -0.92 17.59 -15.48
N GLN A 129 0.18 17.85 -14.77
CA GLN A 129 1.02 19.01 -15.05
C GLN A 129 2.33 18.60 -15.71
N GLN A 130 2.94 19.56 -16.44
CA GLN A 130 4.31 19.40 -16.94
C GLN A 130 5.32 19.63 -15.83
N ILE A 131 6.39 18.85 -15.86
CA ILE A 131 7.51 18.94 -14.93
C ILE A 131 8.59 19.81 -15.57
N LYS A 132 9.00 20.87 -14.85
CA LYS A 132 9.94 21.88 -15.37
C LYS A 132 11.37 21.52 -15.00
N ASP A 133 12.32 22.08 -15.75
CA ASP A 133 13.74 21.96 -15.41
C ASP A 133 14.03 22.47 -13.98
N GLY A 134 14.88 21.75 -13.27
CA GLY A 134 15.22 22.04 -11.88
C GLY A 134 14.18 21.59 -10.83
N GLU A 135 13.02 21.07 -11.24
CA GLU A 135 12.05 20.51 -10.29
C GLU A 135 12.47 19.12 -9.81
N LEU A 136 12.17 18.82 -8.55
CA LEU A 136 12.14 17.46 -8.05
C LEU A 136 10.82 16.79 -8.44
N VAL A 137 10.88 15.50 -8.70
CA VAL A 137 9.72 14.65 -8.96
C VAL A 137 9.63 13.65 -7.83
N LEU A 138 8.52 13.68 -7.11
CA LEU A 138 8.14 12.62 -6.18
C LEU A 138 7.24 11.63 -6.93
N VAL A 139 7.61 10.37 -6.88
CA VAL A 139 6.77 9.28 -7.38
C VAL A 139 6.53 8.29 -6.25
N ASP A 140 5.27 8.08 -5.98
CA ASP A 140 4.78 7.04 -5.06
C ASP A 140 3.95 6.07 -5.89
N ALA A 141 4.55 4.93 -6.18
CA ALA A 141 3.96 3.93 -7.06
C ALA A 141 4.39 2.51 -6.66
N GLY A 142 3.43 1.62 -6.66
CA GLY A 142 3.61 0.22 -6.42
C GLY A 142 2.72 -0.62 -7.33
N CYS A 143 3.01 -1.90 -7.41
CA CYS A 143 2.23 -2.83 -8.21
C CYS A 143 1.66 -3.97 -7.36
N GLU A 144 0.61 -4.60 -7.86
CA GLU A 144 0.04 -5.81 -7.27
C GLU A 144 0.54 -7.04 -8.04
N TYR A 145 1.02 -8.04 -7.33
CA TYR A 145 1.39 -9.33 -7.89
C TYR A 145 0.83 -10.47 -7.03
N GLY A 146 -0.04 -11.28 -7.61
CA GLY A 146 -0.66 -12.40 -6.89
C GLY A 146 -1.43 -11.99 -5.64
N MET A 147 -2.16 -10.88 -5.67
CA MET A 147 -2.91 -10.28 -4.55
C MET A 147 -2.03 -9.63 -3.46
N TYR A 148 -0.71 -9.49 -3.69
CA TYR A 148 0.21 -8.82 -2.77
C TYR A 148 0.75 -7.53 -3.39
N ALA A 149 0.66 -6.46 -2.61
CA ALA A 149 1.02 -5.12 -3.03
C ALA A 149 2.45 -4.74 -2.64
N SER A 150 3.13 -4.00 -3.50
CA SER A 150 4.28 -3.17 -3.14
C SER A 150 3.88 -1.70 -3.02
N ASP A 151 4.70 -0.95 -2.29
CA ASP A 151 4.52 0.47 -2.02
C ASP A 151 5.90 1.12 -1.91
N ILE A 152 6.27 1.94 -2.91
CA ILE A 152 7.61 2.54 -3.00
C ILE A 152 7.49 4.01 -3.39
N THR A 153 7.98 4.89 -2.51
CA THR A 153 8.13 6.31 -2.84
C THR A 153 9.59 6.65 -3.11
N ARG A 154 9.85 7.40 -4.20
CA ARG A 154 11.16 7.95 -4.55
C ARG A 154 11.03 9.39 -5.03
N THR A 155 12.01 10.22 -4.63
CA THR A 155 12.12 11.60 -5.10
C THR A 155 13.45 11.77 -5.82
N PHE A 156 13.41 12.38 -7.02
CA PHE A 156 14.59 12.58 -7.84
C PHE A 156 14.45 13.87 -8.68
N PRO A 157 15.57 14.52 -9.09
CA PRO A 157 15.51 15.67 -9.96
C PRO A 157 15.21 15.25 -11.41
N ILE A 158 14.28 15.94 -12.08
CA ILE A 158 13.88 15.61 -13.47
C ILE A 158 15.04 15.67 -14.45
N ASN A 159 16.01 16.54 -14.22
CA ASN A 159 17.21 16.74 -15.06
C ASN A 159 18.41 15.90 -14.60
N GLY A 160 18.26 14.99 -13.64
CA GLY A 160 19.32 14.14 -13.12
C GLY A 160 20.31 14.82 -12.17
N LYS A 161 20.10 16.09 -11.79
CA LYS A 161 21.02 16.85 -10.91
C LYS A 161 20.25 17.57 -9.80
N PHE A 162 20.61 17.27 -8.56
CA PHE A 162 20.15 18.05 -7.41
C PHE A 162 20.82 19.42 -7.37
N SER A 163 20.08 20.47 -7.01
CA SER A 163 20.74 21.70 -6.51
C SER A 163 21.40 21.44 -5.17
N ALA A 164 22.23 22.36 -4.70
CA ALA A 164 22.89 22.22 -3.39
C ALA A 164 21.86 22.14 -2.25
N GLU A 165 20.80 22.95 -2.30
CA GLU A 165 19.72 23.01 -1.32
C GLU A 165 18.87 21.74 -1.36
N GLN A 166 18.49 21.29 -2.58
CA GLN A 166 17.74 20.04 -2.75
C GLN A 166 18.52 18.85 -2.20
N LYS A 167 19.84 18.79 -2.50
CA LYS A 167 20.71 17.72 -2.02
C LYS A 167 20.81 17.69 -0.50
N ALA A 168 20.97 18.87 0.13
CA ALA A 168 21.05 18.98 1.57
C ALA A 168 19.79 18.44 2.28
N VAL A 169 18.60 18.83 1.79
CA VAL A 169 17.33 18.32 2.34
C VAL A 169 17.17 16.82 2.06
N TYR A 170 17.49 16.40 0.83
CA TYR A 170 17.39 14.99 0.43
C TYR A 170 18.26 14.07 1.33
N ASP A 171 19.49 14.48 1.63
CA ASP A 171 20.41 13.68 2.44
C ASP A 171 19.90 13.50 3.88
N VAL A 172 19.29 14.53 4.47
CA VAL A 172 18.67 14.43 5.80
C VAL A 172 17.49 13.46 5.80
N VAL A 173 16.63 13.54 4.76
CA VAL A 173 15.50 12.62 4.63
C VAL A 173 15.97 11.18 4.40
N LEU A 174 17.03 10.99 3.61
CA LEU A 174 17.60 9.66 3.37
C LEU A 174 18.21 9.07 4.65
N GLU A 175 18.90 9.90 5.45
CA GLU A 175 19.42 9.48 6.76
C GLU A 175 18.29 9.07 7.71
N ALA A 176 17.21 9.86 7.77
CA ALA A 176 16.04 9.56 8.59
C ALA A 176 15.36 8.24 8.14
N HIS A 177 15.24 8.02 6.82
CA HIS A 177 14.71 6.77 6.26
C HIS A 177 15.56 5.56 6.67
N ASN A 178 16.88 5.63 6.48
CA ASN A 178 17.78 4.54 6.83
C ASN A 178 17.74 4.22 8.34
N ALA A 179 17.76 5.26 9.17
CA ALA A 179 17.66 5.11 10.62
C ALA A 179 16.32 4.47 11.05
N ALA A 180 15.21 4.81 10.37
CA ALA A 180 13.92 4.18 10.59
C ALA A 180 13.92 2.70 10.23
N CYS A 181 14.50 2.34 9.08
CA CYS A 181 14.66 0.95 8.66
C CYS A 181 15.48 0.14 9.66
N ASP A 182 16.59 0.70 10.16
CA ASP A 182 17.44 0.06 11.16
C ASP A 182 16.76 -0.12 12.52
N ALA A 183 15.80 0.73 12.84
CA ALA A 183 14.99 0.65 14.07
C ALA A 183 13.86 -0.39 13.98
N ALA A 184 13.51 -0.86 12.78
CA ALA A 184 12.47 -1.87 12.54
C ALA A 184 13.01 -3.28 12.83
N LYS A 185 13.10 -3.65 14.12
CA LYS A 185 13.63 -4.94 14.58
C LYS A 185 12.55 -5.80 15.21
N ILE A 186 12.74 -7.11 15.13
CA ILE A 186 11.88 -8.09 15.82
C ILE A 186 11.87 -7.79 17.33
N GLY A 187 10.67 -7.71 17.91
CA GLY A 187 10.46 -7.39 19.33
C GLY A 187 10.50 -5.90 19.66
N ALA A 188 10.86 -5.03 18.72
CA ALA A 188 10.78 -3.59 18.93
C ALA A 188 9.34 -3.07 18.80
N PRO A 189 8.96 -2.01 19.56
CA PRO A 189 7.68 -1.35 19.36
C PRO A 189 7.50 -0.85 17.92
N CYS A 190 6.33 -1.02 17.34
CA CYS A 190 6.02 -0.58 15.96
C CYS A 190 6.16 0.95 15.77
N THR A 191 6.19 1.72 16.85
CA THR A 191 6.42 3.18 16.83
C THR A 191 7.89 3.58 16.73
N ASN A 192 8.84 2.64 16.89
CA ASN A 192 10.27 2.96 16.90
C ASN A 192 10.78 3.55 15.59
N PRO A 193 10.41 3.04 14.39
CA PRO A 193 10.83 3.64 13.13
C PRO A 193 10.44 5.11 13.03
N GLN A 194 9.18 5.45 13.35
CA GLN A 194 8.70 6.82 13.34
C GLN A 194 9.48 7.71 14.30
N LYS A 195 9.60 7.32 15.58
CA LYS A 195 10.34 8.10 16.58
C LYS A 195 11.80 8.32 16.21
N THR A 196 12.41 7.33 15.54
CA THR A 196 13.80 7.42 15.11
C THR A 196 13.97 8.41 13.97
N SER A 197 13.07 8.36 12.97
CA SER A 197 13.09 9.33 11.87
C SER A 197 12.82 10.76 12.35
N GLU A 198 11.83 10.97 13.23
CA GLU A 198 11.55 12.27 13.85
C GLU A 198 12.74 12.84 14.57
N LYS A 199 13.50 12.01 15.30
CA LYS A 199 14.72 12.44 15.98
C LYS A 199 15.80 12.91 15.01
N VAL A 200 16.00 12.25 13.89
CA VAL A 200 16.96 12.65 12.85
C VAL A 200 16.53 13.96 12.20
N LEU A 201 15.24 14.09 11.85
CA LEU A 201 14.68 15.28 11.20
C LEU A 201 14.66 16.52 12.12
N SER A 202 14.81 16.35 13.42
CA SER A 202 14.77 17.43 14.43
C SER A 202 16.16 17.95 14.82
N GLN A 203 17.22 17.40 14.27
CA GLN A 203 18.62 17.83 14.46
C GLN A 203 19.01 18.89 13.44
#